data_0077bb44dbd5a72943b09e354cadd196
#
_entry.id   0077bb44dbd5a72943b09e354cadd196
#
_cell.length_a   1.000
_cell.length_b   1.000
_cell.length_c   1.000
_cell.angle_alpha   90.00
_cell.angle_beta   90.00
_cell.angle_gamma   90.00
#
_symmetry.space_group_name_H-M   'P 1'
#
loop_
_entity.id
_entity.type
_entity.pdbx_description
1 polymer ?
#
loop_
_entity_poly.entity_id
_entity_poly.type
_entity_poly.pdbx_seq_one_letter_code
_entity_poly.pdbx_strand_id
1 'polypeptide(L)'
;MNDLETCREQILSEDTRDFISNPLRTPLFNELLKEDPCTQDAGLGYQCIYFSKELVEPISLARFSYNSIPNCFAPVAMETLNQTGILPVQNYPALQLKGKGVLIGFLDSGIDYQNKVFRNLDGTTRIAALWDQTIQSGTPPRDFFYGSEYRKEQIDLALSSDSPLSQVPSVAVSYTHLRAH
;
A
#
# COMPACT_ATOMS: atom_id res chain seq x y z
N MET A 1 11.55 23.72 4.04
CA MET A 1 11.17 22.95 2.84
C MET A 1 12.22 21.86 2.73
N ASN A 2 11.90 20.68 3.29
CA ASN A 2 12.82 19.55 3.24
C ASN A 2 13.10 19.19 1.79
N ASP A 3 14.36 18.98 1.45
CA ASP A 3 14.77 18.49 0.15
C ASP A 3 14.12 17.10 -0.06
N LEU A 4 13.68 16.81 -1.27
CA LEU A 4 13.02 15.54 -1.63
C LEU A 4 13.89 14.33 -1.27
N GLU A 5 15.20 14.47 -1.36
CA GLU A 5 16.14 13.40 -1.02
C GLU A 5 16.17 13.14 0.49
N THR A 6 16.20 14.20 1.30
CA THR A 6 16.12 14.11 2.77
C THR A 6 14.80 13.47 3.22
N CYS A 7 13.68 13.81 2.57
CA CYS A 7 12.37 13.24 2.87
C CYS A 7 12.33 11.74 2.53
N ARG A 8 12.91 11.34 1.40
CA ARG A 8 13.02 9.93 1.01
C ARG A 8 13.82 9.12 2.03
N GLU A 9 14.95 9.65 2.49
CA GLU A 9 15.77 9.01 3.52
C GLU A 9 14.99 8.82 4.82
N GLN A 10 14.23 9.82 5.26
CA GLN A 10 13.39 9.72 6.45
C GLN A 10 12.31 8.63 6.29
N ILE A 11 11.61 8.57 5.15
CA ILE A 11 10.57 7.57 4.88
C ILE A 11 11.12 6.15 4.94
N LEU A 12 12.32 5.93 4.44
CA LEU A 12 12.95 4.61 4.35
C LEU A 12 13.74 4.22 5.61
N SER A 13 13.92 5.14 6.55
CA SER A 13 14.71 4.90 7.76
C SER A 13 13.95 4.04 8.79
N GLU A 14 14.62 3.07 9.37
CA GLU A 14 14.11 2.32 10.52
C GLU A 14 14.01 3.16 11.80
N ASP A 15 14.64 4.34 11.82
CA ASP A 15 14.63 5.27 12.95
C ASP A 15 13.50 6.31 12.88
N THR A 16 12.60 6.16 11.93
CA THR A 16 11.37 6.95 11.83
C THR A 16 10.12 6.12 12.12
N ARG A 17 9.05 6.83 12.45
CA ARG A 17 7.70 6.29 12.64
C ARG A 17 6.71 7.12 11.85
N ASP A 18 5.87 6.47 11.11
CA ASP A 18 4.82 7.08 10.31
C ASP A 18 3.52 7.23 11.10
N PHE A 19 2.89 8.37 10.90
CA PHE A 19 1.60 8.70 11.49
C PHE A 19 0.66 9.26 10.44
N ILE A 20 -0.63 9.05 10.64
CA ILE A 20 -1.68 9.66 9.83
C ILE A 20 -2.26 10.83 10.60
N SER A 21 -2.16 12.03 10.05
CA SER A 21 -2.81 13.23 10.57
C SER A 21 -4.09 13.52 9.80
N ASN A 22 -5.18 13.72 10.52
CA ASN A 22 -6.42 14.21 9.93
C ASN A 22 -6.45 15.76 9.93
N PRO A 23 -7.43 16.41 9.25
CA PRO A 23 -7.56 17.88 9.25
C PRO A 23 -7.72 18.50 10.65
N LEU A 24 -8.28 17.73 11.61
CA LEU A 24 -8.45 18.15 13.00
C LEU A 24 -7.26 17.67 13.83
N ARG A 25 -6.13 18.34 13.66
CA ARG A 25 -4.89 18.00 14.36
C ARG A 25 -5.01 18.18 15.85
N THR A 26 -4.45 17.24 16.61
CA THR A 26 -4.32 17.38 18.07
C THR A 26 -3.24 18.40 18.42
N PRO A 27 -3.27 19.02 19.61
CA PRO A 27 -2.20 19.90 20.09
C PRO A 27 -0.81 19.26 20.02
N LEU A 28 -0.71 17.96 20.31
CA LEU A 28 0.54 17.21 20.24
C LEU A 28 1.11 17.21 18.82
N PHE A 29 0.29 16.94 17.80
CA PHE A 29 0.75 16.98 16.40
C PHE A 29 1.23 18.37 16.00
N ASN A 30 0.57 19.43 16.46
CA ASN A 30 1.00 20.80 16.18
C ASN A 30 2.36 21.12 16.80
N GLU A 31 2.68 20.58 17.98
CA GLU A 31 4.01 20.71 18.58
C GLU A 31 5.06 19.92 17.80
N LEU A 32 4.79 18.66 17.50
CA LEU A 32 5.71 17.78 16.77
C LEU A 32 6.02 18.30 15.35
N LEU A 33 5.08 18.95 14.69
CA LEU A 33 5.28 19.55 13.38
C LEU A 33 6.25 20.74 13.36
N LYS A 34 6.57 21.32 14.51
CA LYS A 34 7.60 22.38 14.60
C LYS A 34 9.01 21.85 14.34
N GLU A 35 9.23 20.56 14.50
CA GLU A 35 10.50 19.90 14.17
C GLU A 35 10.70 19.67 12.65
N ASP A 36 9.81 20.23 11.83
CA ASP A 36 9.86 20.17 10.34
C ASP A 36 10.01 18.72 9.79
N PRO A 37 9.18 17.76 10.21
CA PRO A 37 9.26 16.39 9.73
C PRO A 37 8.89 16.30 8.25
N CYS A 38 9.32 15.22 7.58
CA CYS A 38 8.80 14.91 6.25
C CYS A 38 7.29 14.68 6.31
N THR A 39 6.56 15.31 5.39
CA THR A 39 5.12 15.13 5.27
C THR A 39 4.74 14.81 3.83
N GLN A 40 3.77 13.91 3.66
CA GLN A 40 3.24 13.53 2.37
C GLN A 40 1.71 13.67 2.38
N ASP A 41 1.15 14.33 1.37
CA ASP A 41 -0.29 14.46 1.23
C ASP A 41 -0.92 13.11 0.87
N ALA A 42 -1.89 12.68 1.67
CA ALA A 42 -2.67 11.46 1.46
C ALA A 42 -4.06 11.74 0.86
N GLY A 43 -4.36 12.99 0.50
CA GLY A 43 -5.65 13.42 -0.02
C GLY A 43 -6.70 13.67 1.05
N LEU A 44 -7.77 14.37 0.67
CA LEU A 44 -8.91 14.71 1.56
C LEU A 44 -8.49 15.43 2.86
N GLY A 45 -7.34 16.12 2.85
CA GLY A 45 -6.79 16.81 4.01
C GLY A 45 -6.02 15.92 4.98
N TYR A 46 -5.88 14.63 4.69
CA TYR A 46 -5.01 13.74 5.45
C TYR A 46 -3.56 13.85 5.00
N GLN A 47 -2.64 13.65 5.94
CA GLN A 47 -1.20 13.65 5.68
C GLN A 47 -0.54 12.46 6.38
N CYS A 48 0.38 11.81 5.68
CA CYS A 48 1.38 10.94 6.31
C CYS A 48 2.52 11.80 6.82
N ILE A 49 2.95 11.61 8.05
CA ILE A 49 3.98 12.40 8.71
C ILE A 49 5.00 11.43 9.29
N TYR A 50 6.27 11.68 9.03
CA TYR A 50 7.38 10.81 9.41
C TYR A 50 8.21 11.48 10.50
N PHE A 51 8.10 10.98 11.74
CA PHE A 51 8.81 11.51 12.90
C PHE A 51 9.97 10.60 13.30
N SER A 52 11.04 11.18 13.85
CA SER A 52 12.07 10.40 14.53
C SER A 52 11.49 9.61 15.70
N LYS A 53 11.94 8.36 15.91
CA LYS A 53 11.61 7.52 17.07
C LYS A 53 11.78 8.25 18.37
N GLU A 54 12.86 8.99 18.52
CA GLU A 54 13.23 9.69 19.77
C GLU A 54 12.16 10.68 20.22
N LEU A 55 11.43 11.27 19.26
CA LEU A 55 10.38 12.25 19.54
C LEU A 55 9.04 11.60 19.94
N VAL A 56 8.74 10.43 19.41
CA VAL A 56 7.40 9.85 19.47
C VAL A 56 7.29 8.62 20.36
N GLU A 57 8.36 7.89 20.60
CA GLU A 57 8.32 6.71 21.46
C GLU A 57 8.30 7.09 22.97
N PRO A 58 7.62 6.31 23.81
CA PRO A 58 6.79 5.15 23.45
C PRO A 58 5.46 5.57 22.79
N ILE A 59 5.09 4.86 21.73
CA ILE A 59 3.80 5.06 21.08
C ILE A 59 2.70 4.45 21.94
N SER A 60 1.69 5.26 22.28
CA SER A 60 0.56 4.80 23.10
C SER A 60 -0.70 5.57 22.78
N LEU A 61 -1.86 4.97 23.05
CA LEU A 61 -3.16 5.62 22.92
C LEU A 61 -3.38 6.78 23.92
N ALA A 62 -2.53 6.91 24.96
CA ALA A 62 -2.55 8.04 25.86
C ALA A 62 -1.95 9.32 25.20
N ARG A 63 -1.06 9.15 24.23
CA ARG A 63 -0.38 10.25 23.52
C ARG A 63 -0.97 10.51 22.15
N PHE A 64 -1.33 9.45 21.42
CA PHE A 64 -1.76 9.50 20.03
C PHE A 64 -3.17 8.95 19.89
N SER A 65 -3.96 9.54 18.99
CA SER A 65 -5.29 9.00 18.67
C SER A 65 -5.17 7.66 17.95
N TYR A 66 -6.13 6.78 18.17
CA TYR A 66 -6.16 5.47 17.49
C TYR A 66 -6.05 5.59 15.95
N ASN A 67 -6.71 6.58 15.38
CA ASN A 67 -6.73 6.79 13.93
C ASN A 67 -5.42 7.38 13.36
N SER A 68 -4.51 7.87 14.20
CA SER A 68 -3.21 8.38 13.75
C SER A 68 -2.12 7.32 13.78
N ILE A 69 -2.38 6.16 14.38
CA ILE A 69 -1.44 5.03 14.45
C ILE A 69 -1.83 4.04 13.35
N PRO A 70 -0.90 3.64 12.46
CA PRO A 70 -1.17 2.58 11.49
C PRO A 70 -1.62 1.29 12.15
N ASN A 71 -2.66 0.66 11.60
CA ASN A 71 -3.25 -0.54 12.16
C ASN A 71 -2.87 -1.78 11.33
N CYS A 72 -2.70 -2.92 12.00
CA CYS A 72 -2.52 -4.19 11.35
C CYS A 72 -3.88 -4.86 11.11
N PHE A 73 -4.07 -5.42 9.92
CA PHE A 73 -5.28 -6.14 9.53
C PHE A 73 -4.93 -7.58 9.18
N ALA A 74 -5.85 -8.51 9.46
CA ALA A 74 -5.72 -9.90 9.07
C ALA A 74 -6.63 -10.22 7.87
N PRO A 75 -6.29 -11.24 7.05
CA PRO A 75 -7.17 -11.71 5.98
C PRO A 75 -8.52 -12.15 6.52
N VAL A 76 -9.60 -11.86 5.78
CA VAL A 76 -10.97 -12.29 6.12
C VAL A 76 -11.34 -13.58 5.39
N ALA A 77 -12.18 -14.41 6.03
CA ALA A 77 -12.63 -15.68 5.47
C ALA A 77 -13.72 -15.50 4.39
N MET A 78 -13.95 -16.54 3.59
CA MET A 78 -15.00 -16.56 2.56
C MET A 78 -16.40 -16.34 3.13
N GLU A 79 -16.64 -16.74 4.39
CA GLU A 79 -17.87 -16.49 5.11
C GLU A 79 -18.25 -15.02 5.16
N THR A 80 -17.25 -14.13 5.24
CA THR A 80 -17.47 -12.67 5.23
C THR A 80 -18.12 -12.21 3.92
N LEU A 81 -17.73 -12.76 2.78
CA LEU A 81 -18.32 -12.43 1.48
C LEU A 81 -19.79 -12.81 1.38
N ASN A 82 -20.19 -13.89 2.06
CA ASN A 82 -21.57 -14.31 2.12
C ASN A 82 -22.39 -13.41 3.06
N GLN A 83 -21.87 -13.16 4.26
CA GLN A 83 -22.53 -12.31 5.26
C GLN A 83 -22.70 -10.86 4.81
N THR A 84 -21.76 -10.34 4.03
CA THR A 84 -21.84 -8.98 3.45
C THR A 84 -22.76 -8.90 2.23
N GLY A 85 -23.32 -10.02 1.77
CA GLY A 85 -24.23 -10.07 0.62
C GLY A 85 -23.53 -10.01 -0.75
N ILE A 86 -22.18 -10.05 -0.80
CA ILE A 86 -21.43 -10.00 -2.05
C ILE A 86 -21.73 -11.20 -2.93
N LEU A 87 -21.70 -12.43 -2.38
CA LEU A 87 -21.97 -13.64 -3.14
C LEU A 87 -23.43 -13.71 -3.66
N PRO A 88 -24.47 -13.39 -2.87
CA PRO A 88 -25.84 -13.30 -3.38
C PRO A 88 -26.00 -12.32 -4.55
N VAL A 89 -25.40 -11.12 -4.46
CA VAL A 89 -25.46 -10.12 -5.53
C VAL A 89 -24.72 -10.58 -6.79
N GLN A 90 -23.53 -11.14 -6.62
CA GLN A 90 -22.70 -11.62 -7.72
C GLN A 90 -23.39 -12.78 -8.48
N ASN A 91 -24.12 -13.64 -7.76
CA ASN A 91 -24.83 -14.79 -8.31
C ASN A 91 -26.26 -14.47 -8.75
N TYR A 92 -26.73 -13.22 -8.61
CA TYR A 92 -28.10 -12.85 -8.97
C TYR A 92 -28.25 -12.78 -10.50
N PRO A 93 -29.08 -13.67 -11.11
CA PRO A 93 -29.09 -13.87 -12.56
C PRO A 93 -29.42 -12.62 -13.39
N ALA A 94 -30.27 -11.73 -12.85
CA ALA A 94 -30.69 -10.53 -13.58
C ALA A 94 -29.66 -9.39 -13.54
N LEU A 95 -28.73 -9.38 -12.59
CA LEU A 95 -27.78 -8.28 -12.43
C LEU A 95 -26.48 -8.50 -13.21
N GLN A 96 -25.98 -9.72 -13.29
CA GLN A 96 -24.73 -10.12 -13.95
C GLN A 96 -23.54 -9.20 -13.63
N LEU A 97 -23.49 -8.67 -12.40
CA LEU A 97 -22.46 -7.72 -11.95
C LEU A 97 -21.17 -8.48 -11.64
N LYS A 98 -20.18 -8.32 -12.50
CA LYS A 98 -18.85 -8.97 -12.39
C LYS A 98 -17.71 -7.97 -12.22
N GLY A 99 -18.02 -6.73 -11.86
CA GLY A 99 -17.02 -5.69 -11.62
C GLY A 99 -16.25 -5.22 -12.86
N LYS A 100 -16.76 -5.44 -14.07
CA LYS A 100 -16.09 -4.98 -15.30
C LYS A 100 -15.97 -3.46 -15.29
N GLY A 101 -14.74 -2.95 -15.46
CA GLY A 101 -14.43 -1.52 -15.45
C GLY A 101 -14.26 -0.91 -14.05
N VAL A 102 -14.33 -1.73 -12.98
CA VAL A 102 -14.04 -1.29 -11.61
C VAL A 102 -12.59 -1.56 -11.29
N LEU A 103 -11.89 -0.56 -10.77
CA LEU A 103 -10.56 -0.69 -10.19
C LEU A 103 -10.67 -1.00 -8.71
N ILE A 104 -9.88 -1.96 -8.24
CA ILE A 104 -9.77 -2.31 -6.81
C ILE A 104 -8.31 -2.09 -6.43
N GLY A 105 -8.09 -1.26 -5.40
CA GLY A 105 -6.78 -1.07 -4.78
C GLY A 105 -6.55 -2.11 -3.68
N PHE A 106 -5.36 -2.70 -3.69
CA PHE A 106 -4.88 -3.61 -2.64
C PHE A 106 -3.65 -3.00 -1.99
N LEU A 107 -3.68 -2.91 -0.66
CA LEU A 107 -2.50 -2.61 0.15
C LEU A 107 -2.13 -3.90 0.88
N ASP A 108 -0.96 -4.45 0.55
CA ASP A 108 -0.47 -5.70 1.13
C ASP A 108 1.06 -5.69 1.14
N SER A 109 1.69 -6.71 1.71
CA SER A 109 3.14 -6.89 1.74
C SER A 109 3.75 -7.26 0.38
N GLY A 110 2.95 -7.43 -0.65
CA GLY A 110 3.35 -7.74 -2.02
C GLY A 110 2.28 -8.54 -2.76
N ILE A 111 2.57 -8.89 -4.01
CA ILE A 111 1.65 -9.64 -4.87
C ILE A 111 2.43 -10.63 -5.73
N ASP A 112 1.94 -11.87 -5.82
CA ASP A 112 2.38 -12.80 -6.86
C ASP A 112 1.66 -12.50 -8.18
N TYR A 113 2.15 -11.51 -8.92
CA TYR A 113 1.55 -11.07 -10.18
C TYR A 113 1.58 -12.15 -11.28
N GLN A 114 2.41 -13.18 -11.11
CA GLN A 114 2.48 -14.32 -12.04
C GLN A 114 1.32 -15.29 -11.85
N ASN A 115 0.59 -15.20 -10.73
CA ASN A 115 -0.53 -16.08 -10.47
C ASN A 115 -1.64 -15.91 -11.51
N LYS A 116 -2.18 -17.03 -11.97
CA LYS A 116 -3.24 -17.06 -13.01
C LYS A 116 -4.51 -16.30 -12.63
N VAL A 117 -4.80 -16.11 -11.33
CA VAL A 117 -5.97 -15.33 -10.87
C VAL A 117 -5.89 -13.85 -11.27
N PHE A 118 -4.69 -13.33 -11.54
CA PHE A 118 -4.45 -11.97 -12.00
C PHE A 118 -4.29 -11.85 -13.51
N ARG A 119 -4.56 -12.92 -14.27
CA ARG A 119 -4.45 -12.92 -15.73
C ARG A 119 -5.81 -12.98 -16.42
N ASN A 120 -5.86 -12.41 -17.60
CA ASN A 120 -6.92 -12.62 -18.55
C ASN A 120 -6.76 -13.99 -19.25
N LEU A 121 -7.78 -14.42 -19.99
CA LEU A 121 -7.75 -15.68 -20.75
C LEU A 121 -6.68 -15.70 -21.84
N ASP A 122 -6.29 -14.53 -22.35
CA ASP A 122 -5.23 -14.36 -23.35
C ASP A 122 -3.81 -14.34 -22.73
N GLY A 123 -3.71 -14.51 -21.41
CA GLY A 123 -2.45 -14.52 -20.66
C GLY A 123 -1.96 -13.16 -20.21
N THR A 124 -2.57 -12.07 -20.65
CA THR A 124 -2.20 -10.71 -20.22
C THR A 124 -2.62 -10.47 -18.76
N THR A 125 -1.94 -9.51 -18.09
CA THR A 125 -2.30 -9.18 -16.72
C THR A 125 -3.61 -8.41 -16.60
N ARG A 126 -4.33 -8.63 -15.49
CA ARG A 126 -5.46 -7.81 -15.06
C ARG A 126 -5.03 -6.66 -14.14
N ILE A 127 -3.76 -6.63 -13.73
CA ILE A 127 -3.20 -5.59 -12.86
C ILE A 127 -2.97 -4.34 -13.71
N ALA A 128 -3.58 -3.23 -13.30
CA ALA A 128 -3.42 -1.94 -13.98
C ALA A 128 -2.08 -1.28 -13.65
N ALA A 129 -1.70 -1.33 -12.37
CA ALA A 129 -0.42 -0.85 -11.86
C ALA A 129 -0.06 -1.59 -10.57
N LEU A 130 1.22 -1.74 -10.33
CA LEU A 130 1.83 -2.30 -9.12
C LEU A 130 2.87 -1.31 -8.61
N TRP A 131 2.73 -0.87 -7.37
CA TRP A 131 3.73 -0.06 -6.69
C TRP A 131 4.42 -0.88 -5.61
N ASP A 132 5.66 -1.22 -5.84
CA ASP A 132 6.50 -1.87 -4.83
C ASP A 132 7.31 -0.82 -4.09
N GLN A 133 6.98 -0.63 -2.82
CA GLN A 133 7.58 0.38 -1.96
C GLN A 133 8.99 -0.01 -1.47
N THR A 134 9.38 -1.28 -1.60
CA THR A 134 10.68 -1.78 -1.15
C THR A 134 11.77 -1.64 -2.22
N ILE A 135 11.38 -1.57 -3.49
CA ILE A 135 12.30 -1.48 -4.63
C ILE A 135 12.54 -0.03 -5.00
N GLN A 136 13.77 0.46 -4.82
CA GLN A 136 14.13 1.87 -5.05
C GLN A 136 14.81 2.13 -6.39
N SER A 137 14.98 1.11 -7.23
CA SER A 137 15.70 1.21 -8.51
C SER A 137 14.86 1.73 -9.68
N GLY A 138 13.54 1.77 -9.54
CA GLY A 138 12.61 2.21 -10.57
C GLY A 138 12.09 3.64 -10.34
N THR A 139 11.06 4.00 -11.09
CA THR A 139 10.38 5.29 -10.96
C THR A 139 9.20 5.15 -10.01
N PRO A 140 9.08 6.00 -8.97
CA PRO A 140 7.93 5.99 -8.09
C PRO A 140 6.66 6.45 -8.80
N PRO A 141 5.46 6.15 -8.27
CA PRO A 141 4.22 6.72 -8.77
C PRO A 141 4.24 8.25 -8.70
N ARG A 142 3.40 8.87 -9.52
CA ARG A 142 3.25 10.33 -9.50
C ARG A 142 2.89 10.80 -8.08
N ASP A 143 3.53 11.90 -7.66
CA ASP A 143 3.36 12.55 -6.35
C ASP A 143 3.90 11.74 -5.16
N PHE A 144 4.65 10.63 -5.42
CA PHE A 144 5.38 9.88 -4.41
C PHE A 144 6.90 9.95 -4.66
N PHE A 145 7.69 9.74 -3.58
CA PHE A 145 9.15 9.98 -3.62
C PHE A 145 9.97 8.70 -3.52
N TYR A 146 9.33 7.53 -3.37
CA TYR A 146 9.99 6.26 -3.13
C TYR A 146 9.25 5.10 -3.79
N GLY A 147 9.91 3.94 -3.84
CA GLY A 147 9.37 2.75 -4.45
C GLY A 147 9.50 2.73 -5.98
N SER A 148 8.97 1.72 -6.59
CA SER A 148 8.95 1.53 -8.04
C SER A 148 7.56 1.18 -8.51
N GLU A 149 7.05 1.93 -9.50
CA GLU A 149 5.77 1.63 -10.15
C GLU A 149 6.01 0.82 -11.42
N TYR A 150 5.23 -0.24 -11.58
CA TYR A 150 5.17 -1.06 -12.79
C TYR A 150 3.76 -1.01 -13.37
N ARG A 151 3.65 -0.56 -14.60
CA ARG A 151 2.39 -0.46 -15.33
C ARG A 151 2.06 -1.77 -16.05
N LYS A 152 0.80 -1.89 -16.45
CA LYS A 152 0.27 -3.07 -17.14
C LYS A 152 1.20 -3.59 -18.25
N GLU A 153 1.70 -2.70 -19.11
CA GLU A 153 2.55 -3.04 -20.24
C GLU A 153 3.88 -3.66 -19.81
N GLN A 154 4.48 -3.16 -18.75
CA GLN A 154 5.72 -3.70 -18.18
C GLN A 154 5.48 -5.07 -17.54
N ILE A 155 4.35 -5.25 -16.87
CA ILE A 155 3.95 -6.53 -16.27
C ILE A 155 3.67 -7.56 -17.39
N ASP A 156 2.98 -7.19 -18.46
CA ASP A 156 2.71 -8.07 -19.59
C ASP A 156 4.00 -8.48 -20.30
N LEU A 157 4.95 -7.55 -20.46
CA LEU A 157 6.28 -7.84 -21.01
C LEU A 157 7.05 -8.84 -20.13
N ALA A 158 7.05 -8.60 -18.81
CA ALA A 158 7.67 -9.51 -17.86
C ALA A 158 7.05 -10.92 -17.91
N LEU A 159 5.71 -11.02 -17.95
CA LEU A 159 4.98 -12.28 -18.02
C LEU A 159 5.24 -13.07 -19.30
N SER A 160 5.64 -12.41 -20.38
CA SER A 160 5.99 -13.04 -21.67
C SER A 160 7.46 -13.45 -21.75
N SER A 161 8.27 -13.11 -20.77
CA SER A 161 9.72 -13.44 -20.73
C SER A 161 9.99 -14.76 -20.00
N ASP A 162 11.16 -15.34 -20.25
CA ASP A 162 11.63 -16.55 -19.54
C ASP A 162 11.98 -16.27 -18.07
N SER A 163 12.16 -15.00 -17.68
CA SER A 163 12.54 -14.57 -16.34
C SER A 163 11.74 -13.34 -15.89
N PRO A 164 10.45 -13.50 -15.59
CA PRO A 164 9.57 -12.37 -15.23
C PRO A 164 10.11 -11.51 -14.09
N LEU A 165 10.64 -12.13 -13.04
CA LEU A 165 11.16 -11.44 -11.86
C LEU A 165 12.45 -10.65 -12.12
N SER A 166 13.14 -10.85 -13.23
CA SER A 166 14.26 -9.99 -13.62
C SER A 166 13.80 -8.63 -14.13
N GLN A 167 12.57 -8.52 -14.62
CA GLN A 167 11.99 -7.29 -15.15
C GLN A 167 11.07 -6.58 -14.15
N VAL A 168 10.24 -7.37 -13.45
CA VAL A 168 9.37 -6.90 -12.36
C VAL A 168 9.70 -7.74 -11.13
N PRO A 169 10.66 -7.32 -10.29
CA PRO A 169 11.16 -8.12 -9.18
C PRO A 169 10.23 -8.14 -7.96
N SER A 170 9.05 -7.53 -8.04
CA SER A 170 8.08 -7.51 -6.96
C SER A 170 7.53 -8.91 -6.67
N VAL A 171 7.64 -9.34 -5.42
CA VAL A 171 7.16 -10.66 -4.95
C VAL A 171 6.31 -10.50 -3.69
N ALA A 172 5.31 -11.36 -3.54
CA ALA A 172 4.56 -11.45 -2.30
C ALA A 172 5.43 -12.04 -1.20
N VAL A 173 5.65 -11.29 -0.12
CA VAL A 173 6.44 -11.73 1.04
C VAL A 173 5.58 -12.46 2.07
N SER A 174 4.25 -12.34 1.99
CA SER A 174 3.28 -12.83 2.99
C SER A 174 3.29 -14.35 3.22
N TYR A 175 3.79 -15.14 2.27
CA TYR A 175 3.77 -16.61 2.39
C TYR A 175 4.82 -17.17 3.34
N THR A 176 5.84 -16.42 3.69
CA THR A 176 6.90 -16.88 4.58
C THR A 176 6.58 -16.71 6.06
N HIS A 177 5.72 -15.80 6.43
CA HIS A 177 5.34 -15.57 7.83
C HIS A 177 4.11 -16.38 8.31
N LEU A 178 3.25 -16.84 7.42
CA LEU A 178 2.10 -17.67 7.78
C LEU A 178 2.44 -19.15 8.02
N ARG A 179 3.66 -19.61 7.72
CA ARG A 179 4.11 -20.98 7.99
C ARG A 179 4.90 -21.16 9.29
N ALA A 180 5.08 -20.10 10.06
CA ALA A 180 5.91 -20.13 11.27
C ALA A 180 5.11 -20.13 12.59
N HIS A 181 3.81 -20.40 12.55
CA HIS A 181 2.98 -20.56 13.77
C HIS A 181 2.06 -21.76 13.67
#